data_865755a931a4d1608b1ab540d45382bd
#
_entry.id   865755a931a4d1608b1ab540d45382bd
#
_cell.length_a   1.000
_cell.length_b   1.000
_cell.length_c   1.000
_cell.angle_alpha   90.00
_cell.angle_beta   90.00
_cell.angle_gamma   90.00
#
_symmetry.space_group_name_H-M   'P 1'
#
loop_
_entity.id
_entity.type
_entity.pdbx_description
1 polymer ?
#
loop_
_entity_poly.entity_id
_entity_poly.type
_entity_poly.pdbx_seq_one_letter_code
_entity_poly.pdbx_strand_id
1 'polypeptide(L)'
;MDYERQQHAPIYEALERFRKKRVVPFDVPGHKRGRGNPELAQLLGEKCVGLDVNSMKPLDNLCHPVSVIREAEELAADAFGAAHAFLMVGGTTSAVQSMILSVCKAGDKIILPRNVHKSAINALVLCGAIPVYVNPEVNAQLGISLGMEVSQVEKAMDENPDAVAVLVNNPTYYGICSDLRTIVKKAHARGMKVLADEAHGTHLYFGRNLPVSGMAAGADMAAVSMHKSGGSLTQSSLLLLNKSMNAEKVRQIINLTQTTSASY
;
A
#
# COMPACT_ATOMS: atom_id res chain seq x y z
N MET A 1 -11.25 -10.16 12.30
CA MET A 1 -10.50 -11.18 11.52
C MET A 1 -11.20 -12.52 11.65
N ASP A 2 -11.63 -13.08 10.54
CA ASP A 2 -12.24 -14.42 10.44
C ASP A 2 -11.13 -15.45 10.21
N TYR A 3 -10.73 -16.17 11.26
CA TYR A 3 -9.60 -17.10 11.22
C TYR A 3 -9.82 -18.30 10.28
N GLU A 4 -11.04 -18.75 10.06
CA GLU A 4 -11.32 -19.85 9.13
C GLU A 4 -11.09 -19.37 7.69
N ARG A 5 -11.61 -18.20 7.32
CA ARG A 5 -11.38 -17.62 6.00
C ARG A 5 -9.92 -17.32 5.74
N GLN A 6 -9.14 -16.92 6.77
CA GLN A 6 -7.70 -16.62 6.65
C GLN A 6 -6.83 -17.88 6.43
N GLN A 7 -7.38 -19.09 6.48
CA GLN A 7 -6.66 -20.32 6.10
C GLN A 7 -6.58 -20.49 4.56
N HIS A 8 -7.35 -19.71 3.80
CA HIS A 8 -7.33 -19.74 2.33
C HIS A 8 -6.33 -18.77 1.75
N ALA A 9 -5.70 -19.19 0.66
CA ALA A 9 -4.80 -18.36 -0.15
C ALA A 9 -5.28 -18.37 -1.62
N PRO A 10 -6.34 -17.60 -1.96
CA PRO A 10 -7.09 -17.77 -3.22
C PRO A 10 -6.19 -17.68 -4.48
N ILE A 11 -5.27 -16.73 -4.53
CA ILE A 11 -4.34 -16.56 -5.65
C ILE A 11 -3.39 -17.77 -5.74
N TYR A 12 -2.76 -18.15 -4.63
CA TYR A 12 -1.86 -19.31 -4.60
C TYR A 12 -2.56 -20.60 -5.02
N GLU A 13 -3.74 -20.84 -4.49
CA GLU A 13 -4.54 -22.04 -4.81
C GLU A 13 -4.95 -22.04 -6.29
N ALA A 14 -5.29 -20.88 -6.85
CA ALA A 14 -5.62 -20.77 -8.26
C ALA A 14 -4.39 -21.01 -9.16
N LEU A 15 -3.23 -20.47 -8.80
CA LEU A 15 -1.96 -20.69 -9.48
C LEU A 15 -1.56 -22.17 -9.48
N GLU A 16 -1.66 -22.85 -8.33
CA GLU A 16 -1.36 -24.28 -8.21
C GLU A 16 -2.33 -25.13 -9.04
N ARG A 17 -3.63 -24.82 -9.04
CA ARG A 17 -4.61 -25.49 -9.90
C ARG A 17 -4.30 -25.25 -11.37
N PHE A 18 -3.95 -24.02 -11.75
CA PHE A 18 -3.63 -23.65 -13.13
C PHE A 18 -2.35 -24.34 -13.61
N ARG A 19 -1.29 -24.35 -12.80
CA ARG A 19 -0.01 -25.03 -13.12
C ARG A 19 -0.18 -26.51 -13.41
N LYS A 20 -1.07 -27.20 -12.69
CA LYS A 20 -1.34 -28.63 -12.86
C LYS A 20 -2.14 -28.95 -14.14
N LYS A 21 -2.78 -27.95 -14.76
CA LYS A 21 -3.48 -28.16 -16.03
C LYS A 21 -2.49 -28.34 -17.19
N ARG A 22 -2.73 -29.36 -18.01
CA ARG A 22 -1.99 -29.56 -19.26
C ARG A 22 -2.53 -28.61 -20.35
N VAL A 23 -2.08 -27.35 -20.31
CA VAL A 23 -2.46 -26.34 -21.29
C VAL A 23 -1.26 -25.99 -22.14
N VAL A 24 -1.44 -25.86 -23.44
CA VAL A 24 -0.41 -25.32 -24.34
C VAL A 24 -0.40 -23.79 -24.17
N PRO A 25 0.70 -23.18 -23.67
CA PRO A 25 0.72 -21.75 -23.37
C PRO A 25 0.91 -20.91 -24.63
N PHE A 26 -0.15 -20.19 -25.04
CA PHE A 26 -0.10 -19.11 -26.03
C PHE A 26 -0.10 -17.72 -25.35
N ASP A 27 -0.31 -17.69 -24.03
CA ASP A 27 -0.29 -16.54 -23.15
C ASP A 27 1.13 -16.00 -22.91
N VAL A 28 1.25 -14.83 -22.33
CA VAL A 28 2.49 -14.28 -21.78
C VAL A 28 2.68 -14.78 -20.34
N PRO A 29 3.92 -14.85 -19.83
CA PRO A 29 5.20 -14.38 -20.39
C PRO A 29 5.77 -15.27 -21.48
N GLY A 30 6.74 -14.72 -22.25
CA GLY A 30 7.38 -15.38 -23.42
C GLY A 30 8.18 -16.64 -23.12
N HIS A 31 8.59 -16.87 -21.87
CA HIS A 31 9.26 -18.12 -21.45
C HIS A 31 8.33 -19.35 -21.47
N LYS A 32 7.01 -19.14 -21.64
CA LYS A 32 6.05 -20.23 -21.84
C LYS A 32 6.17 -21.37 -20.82
N ARG A 33 6.21 -20.99 -19.51
CA ARG A 33 6.42 -21.91 -18.38
C ARG A 33 7.74 -22.70 -18.50
N GLY A 34 8.79 -22.03 -19.00
CA GLY A 34 10.13 -22.58 -19.17
C GLY A 34 10.42 -23.18 -20.56
N ARG A 35 9.39 -23.48 -21.38
CA ARG A 35 9.59 -24.07 -22.73
C ARG A 35 10.28 -23.12 -23.68
N GLY A 36 10.02 -21.82 -23.58
CA GLY A 36 10.63 -20.78 -24.41
C GLY A 36 11.99 -20.29 -23.89
N ASN A 37 12.38 -20.68 -22.67
CA ASN A 37 13.67 -20.38 -22.09
C ASN A 37 14.05 -21.48 -21.07
N PRO A 38 14.63 -22.61 -21.54
CA PRO A 38 15.03 -23.73 -20.68
C PRO A 38 16.10 -23.35 -19.63
N GLU A 39 17.02 -22.45 -19.96
CA GLU A 39 18.07 -21.99 -19.05
C GLU A 39 17.47 -21.25 -17.84
N LEU A 40 16.47 -20.40 -18.08
CA LEU A 40 15.73 -19.74 -17.00
C LEU A 40 15.00 -20.76 -16.11
N ALA A 41 14.39 -21.78 -16.73
CA ALA A 41 13.74 -22.85 -15.98
C ALA A 41 14.71 -23.67 -15.13
N GLN A 42 15.91 -23.91 -15.63
CA GLN A 42 16.97 -24.58 -14.88
C GLN A 42 17.46 -23.73 -13.69
N LEU A 43 17.60 -22.41 -13.90
CA LEU A 43 18.06 -21.47 -12.86
C LEU A 43 17.04 -21.31 -11.72
N LEU A 44 15.78 -21.09 -12.05
CA LEU A 44 14.72 -20.77 -11.08
C LEU A 44 13.91 -21.98 -10.60
N GLY A 45 14.01 -23.09 -11.32
CA GLY A 45 13.19 -24.28 -11.12
C GLY A 45 11.86 -24.22 -11.87
N GLU A 46 11.44 -25.35 -12.45
CA GLU A 46 10.24 -25.47 -13.25
C GLU A 46 8.95 -25.05 -12.51
N LYS A 47 8.90 -25.29 -11.20
CA LYS A 47 7.76 -24.90 -10.37
C LYS A 47 7.63 -23.36 -10.33
N CYS A 48 8.72 -22.66 -10.07
CA CYS A 48 8.74 -21.20 -9.99
C CYS A 48 8.33 -20.56 -11.34
N VAL A 49 9.00 -20.98 -12.42
CA VAL A 49 8.69 -20.47 -13.77
C VAL A 49 7.28 -20.87 -14.23
N GLY A 50 6.76 -22.00 -13.75
CA GLY A 50 5.39 -22.45 -14.02
C GLY A 50 4.29 -21.65 -13.31
N LEU A 51 4.65 -20.86 -12.28
CA LEU A 51 3.76 -19.96 -11.55
C LEU A 51 3.82 -18.52 -12.08
N ASP A 52 4.85 -18.17 -12.87
CA ASP A 52 4.96 -16.84 -13.47
C ASP A 52 4.03 -16.74 -14.69
N VAL A 53 2.90 -16.13 -14.44
CA VAL A 53 1.80 -15.91 -15.39
C VAL A 53 1.20 -14.53 -15.13
N ASN A 54 0.37 -14.04 -16.05
CA ASN A 54 -0.32 -12.79 -15.81
C ASN A 54 -1.86 -12.95 -15.92
N SER A 55 -2.56 -11.83 -16.05
CA SER A 55 -4.02 -11.77 -16.08
C SER A 55 -4.64 -12.71 -17.13
N MET A 56 -5.49 -13.61 -16.67
CA MET A 56 -6.30 -14.49 -17.53
C MET A 56 -7.55 -14.94 -16.78
N LYS A 57 -8.57 -15.37 -17.50
CA LYS A 57 -9.88 -15.73 -16.93
C LYS A 57 -9.82 -16.62 -15.67
N PRO A 58 -8.98 -17.67 -15.56
CA PRO A 58 -8.90 -18.49 -14.35
C PRO A 58 -8.15 -17.85 -13.17
N LEU A 59 -7.41 -16.77 -13.42
CA LEU A 59 -6.52 -16.11 -12.44
C LEU A 59 -6.94 -14.68 -12.12
N ASP A 60 -8.07 -14.22 -12.70
CA ASP A 60 -8.59 -12.86 -12.51
C ASP A 60 -7.77 -11.76 -13.24
N ASN A 61 -8.10 -10.51 -12.99
CA ASN A 61 -7.42 -9.35 -13.53
C ASN A 61 -7.26 -8.27 -12.45
N LEU A 62 -6.02 -7.90 -12.15
CA LEU A 62 -5.70 -6.93 -11.10
C LEU A 62 -6.33 -5.56 -11.34
N CYS A 63 -6.51 -5.13 -12.59
CA CYS A 63 -7.14 -3.85 -12.91
C CYS A 63 -8.65 -3.83 -12.64
N HIS A 64 -9.30 -5.00 -12.67
CA HIS A 64 -10.73 -5.17 -12.42
C HIS A 64 -11.02 -6.54 -11.78
N PRO A 65 -10.66 -6.72 -10.50
CA PRO A 65 -10.80 -8.01 -9.82
C PRO A 65 -12.28 -8.40 -9.65
N VAL A 66 -12.60 -9.65 -9.98
CA VAL A 66 -13.97 -10.20 -9.86
C VAL A 66 -14.01 -11.60 -9.23
N SER A 67 -12.85 -12.22 -9.02
CA SER A 67 -12.72 -13.58 -8.49
C SER A 67 -11.57 -13.70 -7.49
N VAL A 68 -10.54 -14.48 -7.76
CA VAL A 68 -9.49 -14.85 -6.79
C VAL A 68 -8.64 -13.66 -6.28
N ILE A 69 -8.43 -12.63 -7.11
CA ILE A 69 -7.74 -11.41 -6.65
C ILE A 69 -8.68 -10.62 -5.73
N ARG A 70 -9.96 -10.48 -6.10
CA ARG A 70 -10.95 -9.83 -5.26
C ARG A 70 -11.09 -10.51 -3.92
N GLU A 71 -11.16 -11.85 -3.90
CA GLU A 71 -11.21 -12.62 -2.67
C GLU A 71 -9.97 -12.40 -1.80
N ALA A 72 -8.77 -12.38 -2.40
CA ALA A 72 -7.53 -12.09 -1.69
C ALA A 72 -7.51 -10.65 -1.11
N GLU A 73 -8.03 -9.66 -1.85
CA GLU A 73 -8.17 -8.29 -1.37
C GLU A 73 -9.17 -8.18 -0.21
N GLU A 74 -10.27 -8.92 -0.25
CA GLU A 74 -11.26 -8.99 0.84
C GLU A 74 -10.67 -9.64 2.11
N LEU A 75 -9.89 -10.72 1.96
CA LEU A 75 -9.16 -11.35 3.06
C LEU A 75 -8.11 -10.41 3.66
N ALA A 76 -7.36 -9.70 2.80
CA ALA A 76 -6.40 -8.71 3.27
C ALA A 76 -7.10 -7.56 4.03
N ALA A 77 -8.22 -7.06 3.53
CA ALA A 77 -9.00 -6.03 4.22
C ALA A 77 -9.46 -6.50 5.62
N ASP A 78 -9.97 -7.73 5.73
CA ASP A 78 -10.35 -8.32 7.03
C ASP A 78 -9.15 -8.46 7.97
N ALA A 79 -8.02 -8.99 7.48
CA ALA A 79 -6.80 -9.18 8.28
C ALA A 79 -6.25 -7.87 8.83
N PHE A 80 -6.29 -6.80 8.05
CA PHE A 80 -5.77 -5.48 8.40
C PHE A 80 -6.81 -4.54 9.05
N GLY A 81 -8.05 -5.00 9.23
CA GLY A 81 -9.13 -4.17 9.79
C GLY A 81 -9.50 -2.97 8.92
N ALA A 82 -9.30 -3.08 7.61
CA ALA A 82 -9.64 -2.08 6.62
C ALA A 82 -11.05 -2.33 6.04
N ALA A 83 -11.67 -1.29 5.44
CA ALA A 83 -12.89 -1.47 4.66
C ALA A 83 -12.61 -2.08 3.29
N HIS A 84 -11.47 -1.71 2.69
CA HIS A 84 -10.98 -2.26 1.43
C HIS A 84 -9.46 -2.37 1.47
N ALA A 85 -8.92 -3.34 0.74
CA ALA A 85 -7.50 -3.47 0.47
C ALA A 85 -7.28 -3.66 -1.03
N PHE A 86 -6.17 -3.14 -1.55
CA PHE A 86 -5.77 -3.31 -2.93
C PHE A 86 -4.36 -3.91 -2.99
N LEU A 87 -4.18 -4.94 -3.78
CA LEU A 87 -2.87 -5.52 -4.07
C LEU A 87 -2.07 -4.57 -4.98
N MET A 88 -0.86 -4.23 -4.55
CA MET A 88 0.00 -3.27 -5.23
C MET A 88 1.27 -3.96 -5.74
N VAL A 89 1.44 -4.00 -7.06
CA VAL A 89 2.59 -4.65 -7.73
C VAL A 89 3.74 -3.69 -8.03
N GLY A 90 3.54 -2.40 -7.86
CA GLY A 90 4.57 -1.35 -7.96
C GLY A 90 5.23 -0.99 -6.63
N GLY A 91 5.09 -1.85 -5.61
CA GLY A 91 5.57 -1.61 -4.26
C GLY A 91 4.79 -0.50 -3.54
N THR A 92 5.22 -0.18 -2.33
CA THR A 92 4.61 0.90 -1.54
C THR A 92 4.81 2.26 -2.20
N THR A 93 5.76 2.39 -3.12
CA THR A 93 5.91 3.60 -3.95
C THR A 93 4.62 3.91 -4.70
N SER A 94 4.05 2.94 -5.43
CA SER A 94 2.78 3.14 -6.15
C SER A 94 1.60 3.29 -5.19
N ALA A 95 1.62 2.63 -4.03
CA ALA A 95 0.59 2.79 -3.01
C ALA A 95 0.55 4.22 -2.45
N VAL A 96 1.70 4.78 -2.05
CA VAL A 96 1.82 6.17 -1.56
C VAL A 96 1.43 7.17 -2.64
N GLN A 97 1.87 6.96 -3.87
CA GLN A 97 1.47 7.81 -4.98
C GLN A 97 -0.04 7.77 -5.20
N SER A 98 -0.64 6.59 -5.22
CA SER A 98 -2.10 6.43 -5.37
C SER A 98 -2.88 7.06 -4.23
N MET A 99 -2.41 6.98 -2.97
CA MET A 99 -3.03 7.69 -1.85
C MET A 99 -3.11 9.19 -2.10
N ILE A 100 -1.98 9.81 -2.43
CA ILE A 100 -1.89 11.27 -2.62
C ILE A 100 -2.72 11.69 -3.83
N LEU A 101 -2.58 10.99 -4.96
CA LEU A 101 -3.36 11.26 -6.19
C LEU A 101 -4.87 11.08 -6.01
N SER A 102 -5.30 10.27 -5.03
CA SER A 102 -6.73 10.06 -4.73
C SER A 102 -7.37 11.20 -3.96
N VAL A 103 -6.59 12.04 -3.28
CA VAL A 103 -7.08 13.11 -2.41
C VAL A 103 -6.64 14.50 -2.85
N CYS A 104 -5.52 14.62 -3.55
CA CYS A 104 -4.95 15.88 -3.96
C CYS A 104 -5.07 16.10 -5.48
N LYS A 105 -5.31 17.33 -5.87
CA LYS A 105 -5.25 17.85 -7.24
C LYS A 105 -4.33 19.07 -7.29
N ALA A 106 -4.07 19.60 -8.48
CA ALA A 106 -3.22 20.77 -8.66
C ALA A 106 -3.68 21.97 -7.82
N GLY A 107 -2.76 22.54 -7.05
CA GLY A 107 -2.99 23.67 -6.14
C GLY A 107 -3.48 23.27 -4.74
N ASP A 108 -3.93 22.05 -4.50
CA ASP A 108 -4.31 21.61 -3.15
C ASP A 108 -3.07 21.54 -2.25
N LYS A 109 -3.24 21.93 -0.98
CA LYS A 109 -2.19 21.81 0.03
C LYS A 109 -2.28 20.47 0.76
N ILE A 110 -1.11 19.86 1.02
CA ILE A 110 -0.97 18.66 1.85
C ILE A 110 0.10 18.85 2.91
N ILE A 111 -0.24 18.58 4.16
CA ILE A 111 0.70 18.64 5.29
C ILE A 111 1.45 17.31 5.36
N LEU A 112 2.79 17.36 5.45
CA LEU A 112 3.61 16.15 5.48
C LEU A 112 4.94 16.42 6.20
N PRO A 113 5.58 15.37 6.80
CA PRO A 113 6.87 15.54 7.44
C PRO A 113 7.96 15.75 6.40
N ARG A 114 9.03 16.48 6.77
CA ARG A 114 10.12 16.75 5.85
C ARG A 114 10.97 15.54 5.49
N ASN A 115 10.91 14.49 6.29
CA ASN A 115 11.58 13.21 6.08
C ASN A 115 10.70 12.14 5.39
N VAL A 116 9.72 12.58 4.57
CA VAL A 116 8.92 11.64 3.75
C VAL A 116 9.78 10.85 2.78
N HIS A 117 9.29 9.68 2.41
CA HIS A 117 9.87 8.91 1.33
C HIS A 117 9.71 9.65 -0.02
N LYS A 118 10.69 9.46 -0.92
CA LYS A 118 10.70 10.08 -2.26
C LYS A 118 9.40 9.85 -3.06
N SER A 119 8.68 8.75 -2.83
CA SER A 119 7.40 8.47 -3.47
C SER A 119 6.35 9.55 -3.20
N ALA A 120 6.31 10.12 -1.99
CA ALA A 120 5.41 11.22 -1.67
C ALA A 120 5.76 12.48 -2.48
N ILE A 121 7.04 12.83 -2.54
CA ILE A 121 7.49 13.99 -3.34
C ILE A 121 7.17 13.79 -4.83
N ASN A 122 7.41 12.59 -5.36
CA ASN A 122 7.07 12.28 -6.75
C ASN A 122 5.56 12.41 -7.01
N ALA A 123 4.71 12.01 -6.05
CA ALA A 123 3.27 12.17 -6.16
C ALA A 123 2.87 13.66 -6.23
N LEU A 124 3.50 14.52 -5.42
CA LEU A 124 3.25 15.97 -5.47
C LEU A 124 3.60 16.56 -6.84
N VAL A 125 4.71 16.12 -7.43
CA VAL A 125 5.10 16.51 -8.79
C VAL A 125 4.04 16.06 -9.82
N LEU A 126 3.52 14.82 -9.67
CA LEU A 126 2.52 14.28 -10.59
C LEU A 126 1.17 14.99 -10.51
N CYS A 127 0.70 15.36 -9.32
CA CYS A 127 -0.61 16.00 -9.16
C CYS A 127 -0.56 17.52 -9.06
N GLY A 128 0.62 18.12 -8.89
CA GLY A 128 0.76 19.57 -8.70
C GLY A 128 0.27 20.08 -7.33
N ALA A 129 0.23 19.21 -6.31
CA ALA A 129 -0.11 19.62 -4.96
C ALA A 129 1.03 20.37 -4.28
N ILE A 130 0.67 21.25 -3.34
CA ILE A 130 1.61 22.15 -2.64
C ILE A 130 1.93 21.54 -1.26
N PRO A 131 3.21 21.21 -0.98
CA PRO A 131 3.59 20.68 0.31
C PRO A 131 3.62 21.77 1.40
N VAL A 132 3.04 21.45 2.56
CA VAL A 132 3.21 22.15 3.82
C VAL A 132 4.05 21.27 4.73
N TYR A 133 5.32 21.62 4.90
CA TYR A 133 6.24 20.76 5.62
C TYR A 133 6.18 20.98 7.14
N VAL A 134 6.08 19.86 7.86
CA VAL A 134 6.33 19.79 9.32
C VAL A 134 7.71 19.20 9.54
N ASN A 135 8.56 19.90 10.28
CA ASN A 135 9.88 19.37 10.63
C ASN A 135 9.72 18.35 11.75
N PRO A 136 10.19 17.11 11.57
CA PRO A 136 10.24 16.14 12.64
C PRO A 136 11.30 16.56 13.66
N GLU A 137 11.12 16.17 14.92
CA GLU A 137 12.18 16.27 15.90
C GLU A 137 13.37 15.38 15.50
N VAL A 138 14.56 15.72 16.02
CA VAL A 138 15.79 14.97 15.80
C VAL A 138 16.37 14.57 17.15
N ASN A 139 16.64 13.28 17.32
CA ASN A 139 17.42 12.82 18.46
C ASN A 139 18.89 13.19 18.22
N ALA A 140 19.39 14.14 19.01
CA ALA A 140 20.73 14.69 18.83
C ALA A 140 21.86 13.66 19.09
N GLN A 141 21.63 12.67 19.97
CA GLN A 141 22.64 11.64 20.27
C GLN A 141 22.75 10.61 19.16
N LEU A 142 21.64 10.23 18.56
CA LEU A 142 21.58 9.20 17.51
C LEU A 142 21.63 9.78 16.10
N GLY A 143 21.40 11.08 15.94
CA GLY A 143 21.35 11.74 14.63
C GLY A 143 20.17 11.29 13.76
N ILE A 144 19.08 10.80 14.37
CA ILE A 144 17.91 10.28 13.65
C ILE A 144 16.70 11.19 13.78
N SER A 145 15.90 11.25 12.73
CA SER A 145 14.59 11.92 12.77
C SER A 145 13.58 11.10 13.55
N LEU A 146 12.81 11.75 14.39
CA LEU A 146 11.69 11.19 15.15
C LEU A 146 10.38 11.29 14.35
N GLY A 147 9.26 10.97 14.99
CA GLY A 147 7.92 11.16 14.43
C GLY A 147 7.52 12.63 14.34
N MET A 148 6.33 12.88 13.81
CA MET A 148 5.72 14.21 13.84
C MET A 148 5.13 14.48 15.21
N GLU A 149 5.48 15.64 15.80
CA GLU A 149 4.86 16.11 17.03
C GLU A 149 3.45 16.65 16.77
N VAL A 150 2.49 16.27 17.61
CA VAL A 150 1.08 16.69 17.46
C VAL A 150 0.95 18.21 17.44
N SER A 151 1.67 18.91 18.30
CA SER A 151 1.67 20.38 18.39
C SER A 151 2.09 21.05 17.08
N GLN A 152 3.13 20.52 16.43
CA GLN A 152 3.62 21.05 15.15
C GLN A 152 2.66 20.75 13.99
N VAL A 153 2.05 19.57 14.00
CA VAL A 153 1.03 19.21 13.00
C VAL A 153 -0.21 20.09 13.18
N GLU A 154 -0.66 20.32 14.40
CA GLU A 154 -1.80 21.17 14.69
C GLU A 154 -1.55 22.62 14.26
N LYS A 155 -0.37 23.16 14.56
CA LYS A 155 0.05 24.48 14.08
C LYS A 155 0.01 24.56 12.56
N ALA A 156 0.53 23.56 11.85
CA ALA A 156 0.50 23.53 10.39
C ALA A 156 -0.93 23.48 9.83
N MET A 157 -1.86 22.76 10.49
CA MET A 157 -3.27 22.74 10.14
C MET A 157 -3.93 24.09 10.35
N ASP A 158 -3.65 24.77 11.46
CA ASP A 158 -4.23 26.07 11.80
C ASP A 158 -3.72 27.19 10.87
N GLU A 159 -2.46 27.13 10.46
CA GLU A 159 -1.86 28.05 9.49
C GLU A 159 -2.28 27.75 8.04
N ASN A 160 -2.81 26.55 7.76
CA ASN A 160 -3.25 26.12 6.43
C ASN A 160 -4.62 25.42 6.50
N PRO A 161 -5.70 26.17 6.84
CA PRO A 161 -7.03 25.59 6.98
C PRO A 161 -7.61 25.06 5.66
N ASP A 162 -7.01 25.43 4.53
CA ASP A 162 -7.32 24.98 3.18
C ASP A 162 -6.58 23.69 2.76
N ALA A 163 -5.73 23.13 3.63
CA ALA A 163 -5.08 21.85 3.36
C ALA A 163 -6.12 20.71 3.32
N VAL A 164 -5.99 19.83 2.31
CA VAL A 164 -6.95 18.75 2.09
C VAL A 164 -6.57 17.45 2.81
N ALA A 165 -5.28 17.28 3.13
CA ALA A 165 -4.81 16.06 3.76
C ALA A 165 -3.56 16.28 4.62
N VAL A 166 -3.32 15.30 5.51
CA VAL A 166 -2.09 15.13 6.30
C VAL A 166 -1.51 13.77 5.96
N LEU A 167 -0.25 13.70 5.54
CA LEU A 167 0.51 12.46 5.40
C LEU A 167 1.40 12.25 6.62
N VAL A 168 1.39 11.06 7.19
CA VAL A 168 2.20 10.68 8.37
C VAL A 168 3.01 9.44 8.04
N ASN A 169 4.34 9.47 8.29
CA ASN A 169 5.15 8.25 8.31
C ASN A 169 4.93 7.53 9.64
N ASN A 170 4.41 6.32 9.63
CA ASN A 170 4.09 5.57 10.84
C ASN A 170 4.30 4.05 10.68
N PRO A 171 5.45 3.52 11.09
CA PRO A 171 6.58 4.21 11.72
C PRO A 171 7.50 4.92 10.71
N THR A 172 8.42 5.73 11.21
CA THR A 172 9.57 6.20 10.44
C THR A 172 10.49 5.02 10.08
N TYR A 173 11.52 5.28 9.24
CA TYR A 173 12.56 4.28 8.92
C TYR A 173 13.22 3.68 10.17
N TYR A 174 13.32 4.43 11.24
CA TYR A 174 13.94 4.04 12.51
C TYR A 174 12.96 3.39 13.51
N GLY A 175 11.72 3.10 13.10
CA GLY A 175 10.72 2.46 13.95
C GLY A 175 9.98 3.41 14.90
N ILE A 176 10.15 4.72 14.76
CA ILE A 176 9.47 5.71 15.61
C ILE A 176 8.07 5.99 15.07
N CYS A 177 7.06 5.84 15.91
CA CYS A 177 5.67 6.17 15.61
C CYS A 177 5.29 7.54 16.19
N SER A 178 4.42 8.25 15.47
CA SER A 178 3.75 9.46 15.95
C SER A 178 2.49 9.10 16.78
N ASP A 179 1.95 10.04 17.54
CA ASP A 179 0.61 9.90 18.10
C ASP A 179 -0.46 10.04 17.02
N LEU A 180 -0.56 8.97 16.22
CA LEU A 180 -1.41 8.95 15.03
C LEU A 180 -2.90 9.12 15.37
N ARG A 181 -3.38 8.61 16.52
CA ARG A 181 -4.79 8.78 16.94
C ARG A 181 -5.15 10.24 17.14
N THR A 182 -4.30 10.98 17.81
CA THR A 182 -4.52 12.41 18.06
C THR A 182 -4.43 13.21 16.78
N ILE A 183 -3.46 12.91 15.91
CA ILE A 183 -3.34 13.54 14.58
C ILE A 183 -4.60 13.30 13.75
N VAL A 184 -5.09 12.05 13.65
CA VAL A 184 -6.31 11.69 12.91
C VAL A 184 -7.51 12.48 13.45
N LYS A 185 -7.71 12.49 14.77
CA LYS A 185 -8.83 13.21 15.40
C LYS A 185 -8.81 14.71 15.05
N LYS A 186 -7.63 15.35 15.14
CA LYS A 186 -7.47 16.78 14.88
C LYS A 186 -7.63 17.12 13.39
N ALA A 187 -7.12 16.29 12.49
CA ALA A 187 -7.25 16.44 11.05
C ALA A 187 -8.72 16.29 10.61
N HIS A 188 -9.40 15.24 11.07
CA HIS A 188 -10.81 15.01 10.75
C HIS A 188 -11.72 16.13 11.28
N ALA A 189 -11.43 16.70 12.47
CA ALA A 189 -12.17 17.85 13.00
C ALA A 189 -12.07 19.10 12.11
N ARG A 190 -11.04 19.17 11.23
CA ARG A 190 -10.82 20.24 10.25
C ARG A 190 -11.19 19.82 8.81
N GLY A 191 -11.82 18.65 8.64
CA GLY A 191 -12.22 18.13 7.32
C GLY A 191 -11.07 17.59 6.46
N MET A 192 -9.86 17.48 7.01
CA MET A 192 -8.67 16.99 6.31
C MET A 192 -8.63 15.45 6.34
N LYS A 193 -8.18 14.83 5.23
CA LYS A 193 -7.91 13.39 5.17
C LYS A 193 -6.57 13.05 5.83
N VAL A 194 -6.45 11.84 6.37
CA VAL A 194 -5.18 11.33 6.93
C VAL A 194 -4.70 10.13 6.14
N LEU A 195 -3.47 10.24 5.64
CA LEU A 195 -2.76 9.24 4.86
C LEU A 195 -1.58 8.71 5.69
N ALA A 196 -1.53 7.40 5.95
CA ALA A 196 -0.44 6.80 6.71
C ALA A 196 0.53 6.05 5.76
N ASP A 197 1.77 6.51 5.68
CA ASP A 197 2.83 5.72 5.06
C ASP A 197 3.36 4.74 6.12
N GLU A 198 2.89 3.51 6.04
CA GLU A 198 3.23 2.41 6.92
C GLU A 198 4.13 1.37 6.21
N ALA A 199 4.98 1.84 5.29
CA ALA A 199 5.91 0.95 4.58
C ALA A 199 6.76 0.08 5.53
N HIS A 200 7.04 0.55 6.73
CA HIS A 200 7.74 -0.19 7.79
C HIS A 200 6.80 -0.71 8.90
N GLY A 201 5.48 -0.60 8.71
CA GLY A 201 4.47 -0.78 9.77
C GLY A 201 3.58 -2.02 9.63
N THR A 202 3.81 -2.93 8.68
CA THR A 202 2.96 -4.11 8.46
C THR A 202 2.73 -4.91 9.75
N HIS A 203 3.76 -5.08 10.59
CA HIS A 203 3.69 -5.81 11.85
C HIS A 203 2.82 -5.16 12.93
N LEU A 204 2.57 -3.84 12.83
CA LEU A 204 1.72 -3.11 13.78
C LEU A 204 0.28 -3.63 13.82
N TYR A 205 -0.17 -4.27 12.76
CA TYR A 205 -1.52 -4.83 12.63
C TYR A 205 -1.71 -6.14 13.39
N PHE A 206 -0.63 -6.87 13.67
CA PHE A 206 -0.68 -8.24 14.19
C PHE A 206 -0.03 -8.42 15.56
N GLY A 207 0.72 -7.42 16.02
CA GLY A 207 1.42 -7.48 17.29
C GLY A 207 0.58 -7.01 18.48
N ARG A 208 0.77 -7.67 19.62
CA ARG A 208 0.27 -7.16 20.93
C ARG A 208 1.26 -6.15 21.47
N ASN A 209 0.76 -5.10 22.11
CA ASN A 209 1.59 -4.03 22.76
C ASN A 209 2.49 -3.26 21.77
N LEU A 210 2.09 -3.18 20.51
CA LEU A 210 2.73 -2.34 19.51
C LEU A 210 1.99 -1.00 19.38
N PRO A 211 2.64 0.03 18.82
CA PRO A 211 1.98 1.28 18.47
C PRO A 211 0.77 1.04 17.56
N VAL A 212 -0.16 1.98 17.57
CA VAL A 212 -1.39 1.87 16.79
C VAL A 212 -1.11 1.94 15.30
N SER A 213 -1.71 1.02 14.53
CA SER A 213 -1.68 1.04 13.07
C SER A 213 -2.62 2.10 12.48
N GLY A 214 -2.40 2.46 11.21
CA GLY A 214 -3.19 3.48 10.51
C GLY A 214 -4.68 3.19 10.52
N MET A 215 -5.09 1.97 10.16
CA MET A 215 -6.52 1.60 10.15
C MET A 215 -7.12 1.64 11.56
N ALA A 216 -6.42 1.15 12.57
CA ALA A 216 -6.88 1.18 13.96
C ALA A 216 -6.87 2.59 14.57
N ALA A 217 -6.05 3.49 14.06
CA ALA A 217 -6.07 4.92 14.43
C ALA A 217 -7.21 5.68 13.74
N GLY A 218 -7.80 5.14 12.69
CA GLY A 218 -8.85 5.77 11.89
C GLY A 218 -8.33 6.60 10.70
N ALA A 219 -7.09 6.39 10.27
CA ALA A 219 -6.58 7.01 9.04
C ALA A 219 -7.48 6.65 7.84
N ASP A 220 -7.61 7.56 6.88
CA ASP A 220 -8.45 7.34 5.69
C ASP A 220 -7.84 6.31 4.75
N MET A 221 -6.51 6.33 4.59
CA MET A 221 -5.75 5.33 3.83
C MET A 221 -4.41 5.03 4.51
N ALA A 222 -3.92 3.80 4.28
CA ALA A 222 -2.59 3.37 4.71
C ALA A 222 -1.90 2.54 3.63
N ALA A 223 -0.62 2.78 3.42
CA ALA A 223 0.21 2.01 2.49
C ALA A 223 1.20 1.13 3.28
N VAL A 224 1.14 -0.19 3.11
CA VAL A 224 1.98 -1.15 3.84
C VAL A 224 2.84 -1.98 2.88
N SER A 225 4.12 -2.19 3.23
CA SER A 225 5.03 -3.04 2.45
C SER A 225 5.02 -4.47 2.98
N MET A 226 4.41 -5.38 2.23
CA MET A 226 4.44 -6.80 2.56
C MET A 226 5.85 -7.38 2.43
N HIS A 227 6.65 -6.90 1.48
CA HIS A 227 8.02 -7.34 1.25
C HIS A 227 9.04 -6.88 2.30
N LYS A 228 8.70 -5.95 3.20
CA LYS A 228 9.60 -5.52 4.29
C LYS A 228 9.37 -6.37 5.54
N SER A 229 8.23 -6.21 6.21
CA SER A 229 7.92 -6.90 7.46
C SER A 229 6.76 -7.90 7.36
N GLY A 230 6.22 -8.13 6.17
CA GLY A 230 5.13 -9.08 5.92
C GLY A 230 5.58 -10.45 5.37
N GLY A 231 6.88 -10.65 5.06
CA GLY A 231 7.42 -11.96 4.65
C GLY A 231 7.18 -12.35 3.18
N SER A 232 6.76 -11.41 2.32
CA SER A 232 6.53 -11.66 0.89
C SER A 232 7.75 -11.37 0.02
N LEU A 233 7.68 -11.76 -1.26
CA LEU A 233 8.68 -11.39 -2.27
C LEU A 233 8.68 -9.88 -2.52
N THR A 234 9.76 -9.38 -3.14
CA THR A 234 9.99 -7.96 -3.44
C THR A 234 8.84 -7.34 -4.24
N GLN A 235 8.58 -6.06 -4.02
CA GLN A 235 7.53 -5.20 -4.60
C GLN A 235 6.10 -5.46 -4.09
N SER A 236 5.85 -6.51 -3.33
CA SER A 236 4.53 -6.77 -2.78
C SER A 236 4.16 -5.72 -1.72
N SER A 237 3.01 -5.09 -1.89
CA SER A 237 2.46 -4.07 -1.00
C SER A 237 0.94 -4.10 -1.02
N LEU A 238 0.33 -3.46 -0.03
CA LEU A 238 -1.11 -3.21 0.02
C LEU A 238 -1.38 -1.72 0.16
N LEU A 239 -2.45 -1.27 -0.46
CA LEU A 239 -3.11 -0.02 -0.15
C LEU A 239 -4.41 -0.33 0.59
N LEU A 240 -4.51 0.14 1.83
CA LEU A 240 -5.64 -0.07 2.73
C LEU A 240 -6.51 1.19 2.78
N LEU A 241 -7.82 1.01 2.75
CA LEU A 241 -8.80 2.09 2.81
C LEU A 241 -9.74 1.92 4.00
N ASN A 242 -10.08 3.04 4.63
CA ASN A 242 -11.19 3.12 5.57
C ASN A 242 -12.51 3.42 4.81
N LYS A 243 -13.66 3.25 5.48
CA LYS A 243 -15.01 3.51 4.94
C LYS A 243 -15.23 4.94 4.45
N SER A 244 -14.40 5.89 4.87
CA SER A 244 -14.44 7.29 4.46
C SER A 244 -14.00 7.54 3.01
N MET A 245 -13.40 6.53 2.35
CA MET A 245 -12.87 6.62 1.00
C MET A 245 -13.75 5.87 -0.01
N ASN A 246 -13.85 6.43 -1.21
CA ASN A 246 -14.53 5.77 -2.32
C ASN A 246 -13.57 4.79 -3.01
N ALA A 247 -13.77 3.49 -2.79
CA ALA A 247 -12.91 2.42 -3.31
C ALA A 247 -12.83 2.41 -4.84
N GLU A 248 -13.93 2.69 -5.55
CA GLU A 248 -13.96 2.72 -7.02
C GLU A 248 -13.08 3.83 -7.58
N LYS A 249 -13.16 5.04 -7.01
CA LYS A 249 -12.29 6.16 -7.42
C LYS A 249 -10.82 5.86 -7.15
N VAL A 250 -10.50 5.23 -6.01
CA VAL A 250 -9.12 4.84 -5.69
C VAL A 250 -8.63 3.76 -6.66
N ARG A 251 -9.46 2.77 -7.02
CA ARG A 251 -9.13 1.76 -8.02
C ARG A 251 -8.80 2.39 -9.38
N GLN A 252 -9.55 3.40 -9.81
CA GLN A 252 -9.27 4.12 -11.06
C GLN A 252 -7.89 4.80 -11.02
N ILE A 253 -7.51 5.42 -9.92
CA ILE A 253 -6.17 6.01 -9.74
C ILE A 253 -5.08 4.93 -9.74
N ILE A 254 -5.30 3.81 -9.05
CA ILE A 254 -4.37 2.67 -9.04
C ILE A 254 -4.13 2.19 -10.48
N ASN A 255 -5.17 2.06 -11.27
CA ASN A 255 -5.07 1.60 -12.67
C ASN A 255 -4.28 2.57 -13.58
N LEU A 256 -4.13 3.84 -13.20
CA LEU A 256 -3.26 4.80 -13.90
C LEU A 256 -1.78 4.66 -13.52
N THR A 257 -1.48 4.08 -12.36
CA THR A 257 -0.14 4.05 -11.77
C THR A 257 0.49 2.66 -11.73
N GLN A 258 -0.26 1.60 -12.05
CA GLN A 258 0.22 0.24 -12.09
C GLN A 258 0.23 -0.36 -13.51
N THR A 259 1.03 -1.42 -13.69
CA THR A 259 1.06 -2.21 -14.92
C THR A 259 -0.27 -2.94 -15.16
N THR A 260 -0.66 -3.09 -16.41
CA THR A 260 -1.81 -3.93 -16.82
C THR A 260 -1.45 -5.42 -16.94
N SER A 261 -0.15 -5.76 -16.88
CA SER A 261 0.38 -7.11 -17.01
C SER A 261 1.12 -7.54 -15.74
N ALA A 262 0.42 -7.47 -14.62
CA ALA A 262 0.99 -7.84 -13.32
C ALA A 262 1.41 -9.32 -13.28
N SER A 263 2.60 -9.60 -12.71
CA SER A 263 2.99 -10.95 -12.30
C SER A 263 2.30 -11.28 -10.97
N TYR A 264 1.84 -12.51 -10.85
CA TYR A 264 1.14 -13.01 -9.68
C TYR A 264 2.08 -13.56 -8.62
#